data_e5a58d8528ee1981c72bddc47b687a6a
#
_entry.id   e5a58d8528ee1981c72bddc47b687a6a
#
_cell.length_a   1.000
_cell.length_b   1.000
_cell.length_c   1.000
_cell.angle_alpha   90.00
_cell.angle_beta   90.00
_cell.angle_gamma   90.00
#
_symmetry.space_group_name_H-M   'P 1'
#
loop_
_entity.id
_entity.type
_entity.pdbx_description
1 polymer ?
#
loop_
_entity_poly.entity_id
_entity_poly.type
_entity_poly.pdbx_seq_one_letter_code
_entity_poly.pdbx_strand_id
1 'polypeptide(L)'
;VAESSAPLVEMIGVSKSFGGVQAVAGADFTVRAGEVHALLGENGAGKSTLMKILSGEVGGYRGRIRIGGEPVRFTGPADAQRAGIAMIHQELDLVPALSVAENVFLGREPRTRLGVVDRRRMVRETAALIERTGVPIDPRRPVEQLRTGEQQLVTIVKALSHEARLLIMDEPTSALSAREVDRLFAVIAELRLAGAGIVYISHRMEEIGRVADRATVLRNGGVVAEFDARSMTAAQASEAMVGRPVHLMFRATDGAGEAVAVTSGAADLLRVEGLAVRRSRPGRRDPAGITLRVGEGEIVGLAGLLGSGRTELLETLYGVGARGPWDGRVLLGGRPVRPRGPRQALELGIAFVPEDRRIAGLALEHSVLANTVLSIVDRIARLGLVSSKRERGTARTATERLGVKLASLHAPVGALSGGNQQKVVLGRNLLTEPRLLLLDEPTRGVDVGAKAEIYRLLWEAASQGLGVLLASSEPAELVGVCHRVVLVRDGRSVHELNTSEVSEAEVLAAAMGQGAVEGLTVGGGG
;
A
#
# COMPACT_ATOMS: atom_id res chain seq x y z
N VAL A 1 -21.39 -32.84 0.74
CA VAL A 1 -20.19 -33.47 1.31
C VAL A 1 -19.22 -33.57 0.16
N ALA A 2 -18.32 -32.59 0.02
CA ALA A 2 -17.26 -32.64 -0.98
C ALA A 2 -16.22 -33.66 -0.50
N GLU A 3 -15.93 -34.64 -1.32
CA GLU A 3 -14.85 -35.60 -1.13
C GLU A 3 -13.54 -34.83 -0.90
N SER A 4 -12.87 -35.13 0.20
CA SER A 4 -11.57 -34.59 0.57
C SER A 4 -10.56 -35.03 -0.49
N SER A 5 -10.36 -34.22 -1.53
CA SER A 5 -9.25 -34.44 -2.47
C SER A 5 -7.93 -34.36 -1.69
N ALA A 6 -7.06 -35.36 -1.93
CA ALA A 6 -5.73 -35.39 -1.31
C ALA A 6 -4.99 -34.06 -1.52
N PRO A 7 -4.25 -33.55 -0.53
CA PRO A 7 -3.54 -32.28 -0.66
C PRO A 7 -2.51 -32.36 -1.80
N LEU A 8 -2.51 -31.32 -2.63
CA LEU A 8 -1.49 -31.15 -3.68
C LEU A 8 -0.12 -30.86 -3.05
N VAL A 9 -0.11 -29.96 -2.04
CA VAL A 9 1.07 -29.57 -1.28
C VAL A 9 0.75 -29.54 0.21
N GLU A 10 1.65 -30.06 1.01
CA GLU A 10 1.62 -29.98 2.48
C GLU A 10 3.00 -29.50 2.98
N MET A 11 2.99 -28.46 3.77
CA MET A 11 4.11 -28.00 4.58
C MET A 11 3.79 -28.29 6.04
N ILE A 12 4.67 -29.05 6.74
CA ILE A 12 4.41 -29.56 8.09
C ILE A 12 5.52 -29.12 9.04
N GLY A 13 5.17 -28.30 10.03
CA GLY A 13 6.08 -27.80 11.07
C GLY A 13 7.25 -27.00 10.52
N VAL A 14 7.05 -26.27 9.42
CA VAL A 14 8.12 -25.54 8.73
C VAL A 14 8.60 -24.36 9.57
N SER A 15 9.93 -24.33 9.80
CA SER A 15 10.58 -23.27 10.58
C SER A 15 11.87 -22.81 9.91
N LYS A 16 12.10 -21.48 9.93
CA LYS A 16 13.29 -20.85 9.36
C LYS A 16 13.69 -19.61 10.14
N SER A 17 14.99 -19.50 10.40
CA SER A 17 15.59 -18.32 11.03
C SER A 17 16.70 -17.75 10.16
N PHE A 18 16.88 -16.43 10.23
CA PHE A 18 17.96 -15.68 9.59
C PHE A 18 18.63 -14.79 10.64
N GLY A 19 19.95 -14.94 10.83
CA GLY A 19 20.70 -14.09 11.75
C GLY A 19 20.13 -14.02 13.18
N GLY A 20 19.53 -15.12 13.67
CA GLY A 20 18.88 -15.16 15.00
C GLY A 20 17.41 -14.72 15.02
N VAL A 21 16.89 -14.15 13.94
CA VAL A 21 15.47 -13.78 13.83
C VAL A 21 14.68 -14.93 13.21
N GLN A 22 13.64 -15.39 13.91
CA GLN A 22 12.75 -16.45 13.43
C GLN A 22 11.74 -15.87 12.44
N ALA A 23 11.92 -16.17 11.14
CA ALA A 23 11.06 -15.69 10.07
C ALA A 23 9.82 -16.57 9.85
N VAL A 24 9.95 -17.89 10.11
CA VAL A 24 8.85 -18.86 10.08
C VAL A 24 8.98 -19.78 11.30
N ALA A 25 7.91 -20.03 12.02
CA ALA A 25 7.86 -20.69 13.32
C ALA A 25 6.83 -21.82 13.35
N GLY A 26 7.22 -23.05 12.95
CA GLY A 26 6.37 -24.22 13.00
C GLY A 26 5.10 -24.12 12.13
N ALA A 27 5.20 -23.49 10.97
CA ALA A 27 4.05 -23.25 10.12
C ALA A 27 3.59 -24.54 9.43
N ASP A 28 2.29 -24.82 9.54
CA ASP A 28 1.57 -25.82 8.76
C ASP A 28 0.79 -25.11 7.66
N PHE A 29 0.92 -25.58 6.41
CA PHE A 29 0.23 -24.95 5.28
C PHE A 29 -0.11 -26.00 4.21
N THR A 30 -1.35 -26.02 3.76
CA THR A 30 -1.84 -27.05 2.85
C THR A 30 -2.62 -26.43 1.69
N VAL A 31 -2.33 -26.86 0.45
CA VAL A 31 -3.07 -26.45 -0.76
C VAL A 31 -3.59 -27.70 -1.47
N ARG A 32 -4.85 -27.66 -1.92
CA ARG A 32 -5.48 -28.73 -2.69
C ARG A 32 -5.43 -28.48 -4.19
N ALA A 33 -5.59 -29.52 -4.98
CA ALA A 33 -5.77 -29.37 -6.42
C ALA A 33 -7.07 -28.64 -6.74
N GLY A 34 -7.05 -27.68 -7.67
CA GLY A 34 -8.23 -26.88 -8.03
C GLY A 34 -8.69 -25.90 -6.94
N GLU A 35 -7.81 -25.56 -5.99
CA GLU A 35 -8.09 -24.63 -4.89
C GLU A 35 -7.30 -23.33 -5.11
N VAL A 36 -7.93 -22.20 -4.83
CA VAL A 36 -7.25 -20.92 -4.62
C VAL A 36 -7.15 -20.67 -3.12
N HIS A 37 -5.95 -20.78 -2.58
CA HIS A 37 -5.67 -20.60 -1.16
C HIS A 37 -4.98 -19.25 -0.92
N ALA A 38 -5.67 -18.35 -0.24
CA ALA A 38 -5.10 -17.05 0.13
C ALA A 38 -4.14 -17.18 1.32
N LEU A 39 -2.98 -16.51 1.23
CA LEU A 39 -2.03 -16.40 2.33
C LEU A 39 -1.96 -14.96 2.81
N LEU A 40 -2.51 -14.71 3.99
CA LEU A 40 -2.67 -13.40 4.62
C LEU A 40 -1.65 -13.19 5.73
N GLY A 41 -1.42 -11.95 6.12
CA GLY A 41 -0.56 -11.57 7.24
C GLY A 41 0.12 -10.22 6.98
N GLU A 42 0.62 -9.59 8.02
CA GLU A 42 1.36 -8.33 7.93
C GLU A 42 2.70 -8.48 7.19
N ASN A 43 3.30 -7.34 6.83
CA ASN A 43 4.67 -7.33 6.32
C ASN A 43 5.63 -7.83 7.39
N GLY A 44 6.46 -8.81 7.04
CA GLY A 44 7.32 -9.48 8.01
C GLY A 44 6.68 -10.66 8.76
N ALA A 45 5.40 -11.00 8.50
CA ALA A 45 4.74 -12.16 9.10
C ALA A 45 5.32 -13.51 8.67
N GLY A 46 6.20 -13.54 7.67
CA GLY A 46 6.85 -14.77 7.18
C GLY A 46 6.28 -15.31 5.87
N LYS A 47 5.26 -14.69 5.26
CA LYS A 47 4.60 -15.15 4.02
C LYS A 47 5.58 -15.43 2.88
N SER A 48 6.33 -14.41 2.47
CA SER A 48 7.30 -14.53 1.37
C SER A 48 8.41 -15.53 1.71
N THR A 49 8.82 -15.65 2.99
CA THR A 49 9.79 -16.65 3.41
C THR A 49 9.23 -18.06 3.27
N LEU A 50 7.98 -18.29 3.69
CA LEU A 50 7.30 -19.59 3.58
C LEU A 50 7.17 -19.99 2.10
N MET A 51 6.80 -19.05 1.24
CA MET A 51 6.68 -19.30 -0.21
C MET A 51 8.03 -19.50 -0.89
N LYS A 52 9.08 -18.77 -0.50
CA LYS A 52 10.46 -18.97 -0.97
C LYS A 52 11.05 -20.31 -0.54
N ILE A 53 10.62 -20.87 0.59
CA ILE A 53 10.95 -22.25 0.98
C ILE A 53 10.25 -23.22 0.03
N LEU A 54 8.97 -23.00 -0.28
CA LEU A 54 8.17 -23.86 -1.16
C LEU A 54 8.64 -23.77 -2.62
N SER A 55 9.11 -22.62 -3.08
CA SER A 55 9.69 -22.42 -4.42
C SER A 55 11.17 -22.88 -4.53
N GLY A 56 11.76 -23.36 -3.42
CA GLY A 56 13.15 -23.84 -3.41
C GLY A 56 14.22 -22.74 -3.38
N GLU A 57 13.84 -21.47 -3.25
CA GLU A 57 14.79 -20.34 -3.18
C GLU A 57 15.49 -20.25 -1.82
N VAL A 58 14.81 -20.71 -0.76
CA VAL A 58 15.32 -20.70 0.62
C VAL A 58 15.45 -22.12 1.15
N GLY A 59 16.68 -22.57 1.29
CA GLY A 59 17.02 -23.86 1.90
C GLY A 59 17.29 -23.76 3.41
N GLY A 60 17.71 -24.88 4.02
CA GLY A 60 18.12 -24.93 5.43
C GLY A 60 16.99 -24.61 6.41
N TYR A 61 15.77 -25.06 6.14
CA TYR A 61 14.60 -25.00 7.01
C TYR A 61 14.45 -26.30 7.82
N ARG A 62 13.69 -26.25 8.91
CA ARG A 62 13.19 -27.43 9.65
C ARG A 62 11.77 -27.73 9.21
N GLY A 63 11.29 -28.93 9.43
CA GLY A 63 9.98 -29.39 9.01
C GLY A 63 10.02 -30.23 7.74
N ARG A 64 8.86 -30.51 7.15
CA ARG A 64 8.69 -31.39 5.98
C ARG A 64 7.79 -30.75 4.94
N ILE A 65 8.09 -31.01 3.67
CA ILE A 65 7.23 -30.64 2.53
C ILE A 65 6.86 -31.91 1.80
N ARG A 66 5.59 -32.04 1.40
CA ARG A 66 5.09 -33.12 0.56
C ARG A 66 4.39 -32.53 -0.66
N ILE A 67 4.54 -33.19 -1.80
CA ILE A 67 3.82 -32.86 -3.05
C ILE A 67 3.13 -34.13 -3.54
N GLY A 68 1.80 -34.10 -3.65
CA GLY A 68 1.03 -35.28 -3.99
C GLY A 68 1.24 -36.43 -3.00
N GLY A 69 1.47 -36.13 -1.72
CA GLY A 69 1.77 -37.10 -0.66
C GLY A 69 3.24 -37.52 -0.52
N GLU A 70 4.06 -37.30 -1.55
CA GLU A 70 5.46 -37.70 -1.54
C GLU A 70 6.35 -36.63 -0.87
N PRO A 71 7.28 -37.01 0.04
CA PRO A 71 8.18 -36.07 0.69
C PRO A 71 9.20 -35.53 -0.31
N VAL A 72 9.37 -34.20 -0.30
CA VAL A 72 10.33 -33.51 -1.18
C VAL A 72 11.27 -32.61 -0.38
N ARG A 73 12.48 -32.43 -0.90
CA ARG A 73 13.44 -31.45 -0.39
C ARG A 73 14.16 -30.81 -1.56
N PHE A 74 13.91 -29.53 -1.77
CA PHE A 74 14.52 -28.79 -2.87
C PHE A 74 15.93 -28.33 -2.53
N THR A 75 16.82 -28.40 -3.48
CA THR A 75 18.18 -27.85 -3.42
C THR A 75 18.26 -26.49 -4.10
N GLY A 76 17.26 -26.15 -4.92
CA GLY A 76 17.13 -24.87 -5.60
C GLY A 76 15.80 -24.73 -6.35
N PRO A 77 15.55 -23.55 -6.95
CA PRO A 77 14.32 -23.27 -7.69
C PRO A 77 14.03 -24.23 -8.84
N ALA A 78 15.08 -24.71 -9.53
CA ALA A 78 14.93 -25.68 -10.64
C ALA A 78 14.29 -27.01 -10.19
N ASP A 79 14.52 -27.42 -8.93
CA ASP A 79 13.91 -28.64 -8.39
C ASP A 79 12.41 -28.43 -8.14
N ALA A 80 12.05 -27.28 -7.58
CA ALA A 80 10.63 -26.92 -7.37
C ALA A 80 9.88 -26.80 -8.70
N GLN A 81 10.49 -26.18 -9.70
CA GLN A 81 9.92 -26.09 -11.05
C GLN A 81 9.68 -27.47 -11.66
N ARG A 82 10.64 -28.41 -11.54
CA ARG A 82 10.47 -29.81 -12.00
C ARG A 82 9.36 -30.55 -11.25
N ALA A 83 9.12 -30.18 -10.00
CA ALA A 83 7.99 -30.70 -9.21
C ALA A 83 6.65 -30.04 -9.57
N GLY A 84 6.64 -29.10 -10.52
CA GLY A 84 5.45 -28.40 -10.99
C GLY A 84 5.05 -27.18 -10.15
N ILE A 85 6.01 -26.55 -9.47
CA ILE A 85 5.77 -25.31 -8.72
C ILE A 85 6.33 -24.12 -9.53
N ALA A 86 5.50 -23.10 -9.77
CA ALA A 86 5.93 -21.83 -10.33
C ALA A 86 5.59 -20.69 -9.36
N MET A 87 6.44 -19.68 -9.31
CA MET A 87 6.24 -18.50 -8.46
C MET A 87 6.30 -17.22 -9.29
N ILE A 88 5.34 -16.34 -9.05
CA ILE A 88 5.30 -14.96 -9.52
C ILE A 88 5.70 -14.10 -8.34
N HIS A 89 6.82 -13.41 -8.46
CA HIS A 89 7.36 -12.53 -7.43
C HIS A 89 6.70 -11.15 -7.47
N GLN A 90 6.71 -10.45 -6.34
CA GLN A 90 6.26 -9.07 -6.22
C GLN A 90 7.11 -8.12 -7.09
N GLU A 91 8.43 -8.35 -7.16
CA GLU A 91 9.32 -7.65 -8.08
C GLU A 91 9.34 -8.36 -9.45
N LEU A 92 9.38 -7.57 -10.52
CA LEU A 92 9.35 -8.09 -11.88
C LEU A 92 10.68 -8.79 -12.22
N ASP A 93 10.66 -10.12 -12.29
CA ASP A 93 11.81 -10.93 -12.70
C ASP A 93 11.87 -11.06 -14.24
N LEU A 94 12.10 -9.93 -14.90
CA LEU A 94 12.19 -9.81 -16.35
C LEU A 94 13.51 -9.14 -16.76
N VAL A 95 14.07 -9.57 -17.88
CA VAL A 95 15.25 -8.94 -18.49
C VAL A 95 14.78 -7.84 -19.46
N PRO A 96 14.98 -6.54 -19.15
CA PRO A 96 14.37 -5.44 -19.90
C PRO A 96 14.73 -5.42 -21.40
N ALA A 97 15.97 -5.74 -21.73
CA ALA A 97 16.49 -5.71 -23.10
C ALA A 97 16.01 -6.87 -23.99
N LEU A 98 15.50 -7.95 -23.40
CA LEU A 98 14.99 -9.10 -24.13
C LEU A 98 13.52 -8.88 -24.54
N SER A 99 13.12 -9.52 -25.64
CA SER A 99 11.72 -9.56 -26.06
C SER A 99 10.85 -10.32 -25.05
N VAL A 100 9.53 -10.11 -25.14
CA VAL A 100 8.54 -10.85 -24.35
C VAL A 100 8.72 -12.35 -24.51
N ALA A 101 8.85 -12.85 -25.76
CA ALA A 101 9.03 -14.27 -26.02
C ALA A 101 10.35 -14.82 -25.45
N GLU A 102 11.44 -14.06 -25.50
CA GLU A 102 12.71 -14.46 -24.90
C GLU A 102 12.63 -14.49 -23.37
N ASN A 103 11.92 -13.55 -22.74
CA ASN A 103 11.67 -13.57 -21.29
C ASN A 103 10.81 -14.77 -20.87
N VAL A 104 9.77 -15.11 -21.64
CA VAL A 104 8.88 -16.25 -21.34
C VAL A 104 9.63 -17.57 -21.39
N PHE A 105 10.55 -17.76 -22.35
CA PHE A 105 11.32 -18.99 -22.53
C PHE A 105 12.75 -18.95 -21.97
N LEU A 106 13.10 -17.94 -21.21
CA LEU A 106 14.46 -17.77 -20.67
C LEU A 106 14.92 -19.00 -19.90
N GLY A 107 16.07 -19.57 -20.33
CA GLY A 107 16.68 -20.77 -19.73
C GLY A 107 16.05 -22.10 -20.18
N ARG A 108 15.06 -22.08 -21.07
CA ARG A 108 14.38 -23.28 -21.62
C ARG A 108 13.94 -23.07 -23.07
N GLU A 109 14.74 -22.35 -23.81
CA GLU A 109 14.48 -22.02 -25.20
C GLU A 109 14.26 -23.31 -26.04
N PRO A 110 13.12 -23.43 -26.77
CA PRO A 110 12.90 -24.56 -27.65
C PRO A 110 13.94 -24.58 -28.74
N ARG A 111 14.45 -25.78 -29.06
CA ARG A 111 15.48 -25.96 -30.06
C ARG A 111 14.96 -26.73 -31.28
N THR A 112 15.45 -26.37 -32.45
CA THR A 112 15.25 -27.11 -33.67
C THR A 112 15.97 -28.46 -33.63
N ARG A 113 15.72 -29.35 -34.59
CA ARG A 113 16.44 -30.64 -34.74
C ARG A 113 17.95 -30.47 -34.88
N LEU A 114 18.42 -29.29 -35.28
CA LEU A 114 19.85 -28.95 -35.45
C LEU A 114 20.44 -28.31 -34.16
N GLY A 115 19.68 -28.25 -33.05
CA GLY A 115 20.15 -27.70 -31.78
C GLY A 115 20.11 -26.18 -31.70
N VAL A 116 19.68 -25.46 -32.73
CA VAL A 116 19.56 -23.99 -32.75
C VAL A 116 18.26 -23.57 -32.07
N VAL A 117 18.25 -22.43 -31.41
CA VAL A 117 17.04 -21.86 -30.75
C VAL A 117 15.95 -21.58 -31.79
N ASP A 118 14.76 -22.12 -31.58
CA ASP A 118 13.60 -21.93 -32.46
C ASP A 118 12.81 -20.68 -32.06
N ARG A 119 13.28 -19.53 -32.50
CA ARG A 119 12.64 -18.23 -32.22
C ARG A 119 11.20 -18.14 -32.76
N ARG A 120 10.90 -18.82 -33.87
CA ARG A 120 9.53 -18.80 -34.44
C ARG A 120 8.56 -19.56 -33.55
N ARG A 121 8.99 -20.67 -33.00
CA ARG A 121 8.22 -21.45 -32.03
C ARG A 121 7.99 -20.65 -30.73
N MET A 122 9.04 -20.01 -30.21
CA MET A 122 8.92 -19.14 -29.01
C MET A 122 7.86 -18.06 -29.21
N VAL A 123 7.92 -17.31 -30.30
CA VAL A 123 6.96 -16.24 -30.60
C VAL A 123 5.54 -16.78 -30.73
N ARG A 124 5.35 -17.91 -31.44
CA ARG A 124 4.02 -18.51 -31.64
C ARG A 124 3.40 -18.99 -30.32
N GLU A 125 4.16 -19.73 -29.50
CA GLU A 125 3.68 -20.26 -28.23
C GLU A 125 3.43 -19.14 -27.23
N THR A 126 4.29 -18.12 -27.20
CA THR A 126 4.06 -16.91 -26.36
C THR A 126 2.80 -16.16 -26.82
N ALA A 127 2.56 -16.02 -28.12
CA ALA A 127 1.34 -15.37 -28.62
C ALA A 127 0.07 -16.09 -28.14
N ALA A 128 0.05 -17.42 -28.20
CA ALA A 128 -1.08 -18.22 -27.70
C ALA A 128 -1.32 -18.04 -26.20
N LEU A 129 -0.26 -17.95 -25.39
CA LEU A 129 -0.37 -17.69 -23.96
C LEU A 129 -0.87 -16.26 -23.67
N ILE A 130 -0.38 -15.27 -24.42
CA ILE A 130 -0.83 -13.87 -24.30
C ILE A 130 -2.32 -13.75 -24.66
N GLU A 131 -2.78 -14.43 -25.69
CA GLU A 131 -4.19 -14.41 -26.10
C GLU A 131 -5.13 -14.84 -24.95
N ARG A 132 -4.72 -15.82 -24.13
CA ARG A 132 -5.45 -16.24 -22.93
C ARG A 132 -5.58 -15.12 -21.89
N THR A 133 -4.62 -14.20 -21.81
CA THR A 133 -4.70 -13.05 -20.88
C THR A 133 -5.59 -11.92 -21.41
N GLY A 134 -5.99 -11.98 -22.68
CA GLY A 134 -6.83 -11.00 -23.33
C GLY A 134 -6.21 -9.60 -23.48
N VAL A 135 -4.88 -9.48 -23.33
CA VAL A 135 -4.14 -8.21 -23.49
C VAL A 135 -3.28 -8.29 -24.74
N PRO A 136 -3.40 -7.35 -25.69
CA PRO A 136 -2.63 -7.38 -26.93
C PRO A 136 -1.19 -6.92 -26.69
N ILE A 137 -0.30 -7.86 -26.40
CA ILE A 137 1.15 -7.62 -26.28
C ILE A 137 1.85 -8.33 -27.45
N ASP A 138 2.69 -7.60 -28.19
CA ASP A 138 3.52 -8.23 -29.24
C ASP A 138 4.65 -9.05 -28.60
N PRO A 139 4.72 -10.39 -28.83
CA PRO A 139 5.78 -11.24 -28.29
C PRO A 139 7.21 -10.84 -28.69
N ARG A 140 7.37 -10.06 -29.76
CA ARG A 140 8.67 -9.61 -30.26
C ARG A 140 9.14 -8.32 -29.62
N ARG A 141 8.26 -7.60 -28.92
CA ARG A 141 8.57 -6.30 -28.33
C ARG A 141 9.51 -6.45 -27.13
N PRO A 142 10.58 -5.65 -27.01
CA PRO A 142 11.41 -5.59 -25.81
C PRO A 142 10.60 -5.21 -24.56
N VAL A 143 10.88 -5.88 -23.44
CA VAL A 143 10.11 -5.67 -22.20
C VAL A 143 10.25 -4.25 -21.65
N GLU A 144 11.40 -3.59 -21.82
CA GLU A 144 11.62 -2.20 -21.42
C GLU A 144 10.67 -1.18 -22.08
N GLN A 145 10.08 -1.54 -23.23
CA GLN A 145 9.13 -0.69 -23.94
C GLN A 145 7.68 -0.90 -23.49
N LEU A 146 7.44 -1.84 -22.58
CA LEU A 146 6.13 -2.14 -22.04
C LEU A 146 5.84 -1.26 -20.82
N ARG A 147 4.57 -0.95 -20.59
CA ARG A 147 4.13 -0.33 -19.34
C ARG A 147 4.23 -1.33 -18.19
N THR A 148 4.34 -0.85 -16.96
CA THR A 148 4.50 -1.70 -15.77
C THR A 148 3.40 -2.78 -15.65
N GLY A 149 2.13 -2.43 -15.94
CA GLY A 149 1.03 -3.42 -15.97
C GLY A 149 1.21 -4.48 -17.06
N GLU A 150 1.68 -4.11 -18.25
CA GLU A 150 1.99 -5.07 -19.33
C GLU A 150 3.17 -5.98 -18.94
N GLN A 151 4.19 -5.44 -18.26
CA GLN A 151 5.31 -6.23 -17.74
C GLN A 151 4.84 -7.25 -16.70
N GLN A 152 3.92 -6.85 -15.79
CA GLN A 152 3.31 -7.76 -14.83
C GLN A 152 2.58 -8.92 -15.53
N LEU A 153 1.84 -8.62 -16.59
CA LEU A 153 1.17 -9.65 -17.40
C LEU A 153 2.17 -10.59 -18.08
N VAL A 154 3.32 -10.08 -18.57
CA VAL A 154 4.40 -10.93 -19.11
C VAL A 154 4.93 -11.90 -18.04
N THR A 155 5.09 -11.47 -16.78
CA THR A 155 5.49 -12.36 -15.68
C THR A 155 4.46 -13.47 -15.45
N ILE A 156 3.16 -13.15 -15.56
CA ILE A 156 2.08 -14.14 -15.46
C ILE A 156 2.15 -15.12 -16.65
N VAL A 157 2.31 -14.63 -17.88
CA VAL A 157 2.48 -15.46 -19.08
C VAL A 157 3.70 -16.38 -18.97
N LYS A 158 4.83 -15.87 -18.42
CA LYS A 158 6.03 -16.66 -18.10
C LYS A 158 5.70 -17.80 -17.16
N ALA A 159 4.98 -17.54 -16.07
CA ALA A 159 4.57 -18.57 -15.11
C ALA A 159 3.60 -19.59 -15.74
N LEU A 160 2.63 -19.15 -16.53
CA LEU A 160 1.70 -20.03 -17.24
C LEU A 160 2.40 -20.98 -18.21
N SER A 161 3.49 -20.55 -18.82
CA SER A 161 4.28 -21.35 -19.76
C SER A 161 5.02 -22.54 -19.11
N HIS A 162 5.01 -22.66 -17.78
CA HIS A 162 5.61 -23.78 -17.04
C HIS A 162 4.64 -24.95 -16.81
N GLU A 163 3.37 -24.86 -17.23
CA GLU A 163 2.34 -25.88 -16.96
C GLU A 163 2.33 -26.32 -15.47
N ALA A 164 2.43 -25.34 -14.59
CA ALA A 164 2.59 -25.57 -13.17
C ALA A 164 1.35 -26.23 -12.55
N ARG A 165 1.59 -27.23 -11.68
CA ARG A 165 0.54 -27.85 -10.84
C ARG A 165 0.17 -26.94 -9.65
N LEU A 166 1.16 -26.19 -9.13
CA LEU A 166 0.99 -25.16 -8.11
C LEU A 166 1.55 -23.83 -8.61
N LEU A 167 0.72 -22.79 -8.58
CA LEU A 167 1.13 -21.43 -8.91
C LEU A 167 1.09 -20.55 -7.67
N ILE A 168 2.22 -19.97 -7.29
CA ILE A 168 2.33 -19.01 -6.20
C ILE A 168 2.33 -17.61 -6.80
N MET A 169 1.42 -16.74 -6.34
CA MET A 169 1.28 -15.36 -6.79
C MET A 169 1.49 -14.41 -5.61
N ASP A 170 2.60 -13.68 -5.59
CA ASP A 170 2.92 -12.70 -4.54
C ASP A 170 2.56 -11.29 -5.00
N GLU A 171 1.45 -10.76 -4.50
CA GLU A 171 0.86 -9.45 -4.83
C GLU A 171 0.72 -9.18 -6.36
N PRO A 172 0.09 -10.07 -7.14
CA PRO A 172 0.12 -10.01 -8.60
C PRO A 172 -0.63 -8.80 -9.20
N THR A 173 -1.43 -8.09 -8.39
CA THR A 173 -2.28 -6.97 -8.83
C THR A 173 -1.70 -5.60 -8.54
N SER A 174 -0.54 -5.51 -7.88
CA SER A 174 0.03 -4.24 -7.38
C SER A 174 0.22 -3.15 -8.44
N ALA A 175 0.45 -3.55 -9.72
CA ALA A 175 0.68 -2.64 -10.84
C ALA A 175 -0.43 -2.69 -11.91
N LEU A 176 -1.52 -3.44 -11.68
CA LEU A 176 -2.59 -3.66 -12.64
C LEU A 176 -3.74 -2.65 -12.48
N SER A 177 -4.34 -2.26 -13.59
CA SER A 177 -5.62 -1.54 -13.62
C SER A 177 -6.77 -2.49 -13.27
N ALA A 178 -7.93 -1.95 -12.86
CA ALA A 178 -9.12 -2.74 -12.53
C ALA A 178 -9.51 -3.74 -13.63
N ARG A 179 -9.44 -3.32 -14.91
CA ARG A 179 -9.74 -4.20 -16.06
C ARG A 179 -8.72 -5.34 -16.22
N GLU A 180 -7.45 -5.10 -15.92
CA GLU A 180 -6.40 -6.11 -15.96
C GLU A 180 -6.54 -7.09 -14.79
N VAL A 181 -6.95 -6.60 -13.61
CA VAL A 181 -7.29 -7.45 -12.45
C VAL A 181 -8.44 -8.39 -12.78
N ASP A 182 -9.52 -7.91 -13.40
CA ASP A 182 -10.65 -8.76 -13.79
C ASP A 182 -10.22 -9.87 -14.77
N ARG A 183 -9.32 -9.55 -15.70
CA ARG A 183 -8.75 -10.54 -16.63
C ARG A 183 -7.86 -11.57 -15.91
N LEU A 184 -7.02 -11.11 -15.00
CA LEU A 184 -6.21 -12.02 -14.17
C LEU A 184 -7.11 -13.00 -13.39
N PHE A 185 -8.20 -12.53 -12.81
CA PHE A 185 -9.14 -13.40 -12.09
C PHE A 185 -9.82 -14.41 -13.01
N ALA A 186 -10.11 -14.06 -14.25
CA ALA A 186 -10.62 -15.00 -15.24
C ALA A 186 -9.58 -16.11 -15.55
N VAL A 187 -8.29 -15.75 -15.71
CA VAL A 187 -7.19 -16.71 -15.90
C VAL A 187 -7.03 -17.62 -14.67
N ILE A 188 -7.10 -17.06 -13.45
CA ILE A 188 -7.05 -17.84 -12.21
C ILE A 188 -8.18 -18.86 -12.16
N ALA A 189 -9.41 -18.45 -12.53
CA ALA A 189 -10.56 -19.35 -12.57
C ALA A 189 -10.38 -20.48 -13.60
N GLU A 190 -9.82 -20.19 -14.78
CA GLU A 190 -9.50 -21.20 -15.79
C GLU A 190 -8.48 -22.22 -15.28
N LEU A 191 -7.39 -21.77 -14.66
CA LEU A 191 -6.34 -22.63 -14.10
C LEU A 191 -6.88 -23.52 -12.98
N ARG A 192 -7.70 -22.95 -12.11
CA ARG A 192 -8.39 -23.68 -11.05
C ARG A 192 -9.26 -24.79 -11.61
N LEU A 193 -10.05 -24.51 -12.63
CA LEU A 193 -10.90 -25.52 -13.30
C LEU A 193 -10.05 -26.62 -13.99
N ALA A 194 -8.84 -26.28 -14.46
CA ALA A 194 -7.87 -27.22 -14.99
C ALA A 194 -7.18 -28.06 -13.90
N GLY A 195 -7.49 -27.84 -12.61
CA GLY A 195 -6.97 -28.61 -11.47
C GLY A 195 -5.68 -28.05 -10.86
N ALA A 196 -5.18 -26.88 -11.29
CA ALA A 196 -4.03 -26.25 -10.67
C ALA A 196 -4.38 -25.73 -9.27
N GLY A 197 -3.50 -25.97 -8.29
CA GLY A 197 -3.52 -25.28 -7.00
C GLY A 197 -2.92 -23.88 -7.12
N ILE A 198 -3.51 -22.91 -6.42
CA ILE A 198 -3.03 -21.53 -6.50
C ILE A 198 -2.85 -20.99 -5.08
N VAL A 199 -1.67 -20.47 -4.76
CA VAL A 199 -1.46 -19.66 -3.55
C VAL A 199 -1.51 -18.21 -3.96
N TYR A 200 -2.45 -17.45 -3.37
CA TYR A 200 -2.68 -16.06 -3.68
C TYR A 200 -2.33 -15.18 -2.48
N ILE A 201 -1.26 -14.39 -2.59
CA ILE A 201 -0.85 -13.46 -1.54
C ILE A 201 -1.33 -12.07 -1.91
N SER A 202 -2.19 -11.49 -1.08
CA SER A 202 -2.64 -10.11 -1.22
C SER A 202 -3.01 -9.56 0.15
N HIS A 203 -2.93 -8.24 0.30
CA HIS A 203 -3.44 -7.52 1.45
C HIS A 203 -4.82 -6.87 1.18
N ARG A 204 -5.36 -7.04 -0.04
CA ARG A 204 -6.65 -6.49 -0.48
C ARG A 204 -7.76 -7.49 -0.24
N MET A 205 -8.58 -7.27 0.80
CA MET A 205 -9.65 -8.18 1.19
C MET A 205 -10.70 -8.38 0.09
N GLU A 206 -10.98 -7.35 -0.72
CA GLU A 206 -11.89 -7.44 -1.86
C GLU A 206 -11.43 -8.47 -2.90
N GLU A 207 -10.11 -8.54 -3.15
CA GLU A 207 -9.53 -9.53 -4.07
C GLU A 207 -9.69 -10.95 -3.50
N ILE A 208 -9.38 -11.12 -2.21
CA ILE A 208 -9.47 -12.41 -1.52
C ILE A 208 -10.90 -12.97 -1.58
N GLY A 209 -11.92 -12.15 -1.24
CA GLY A 209 -13.32 -12.56 -1.28
C GLY A 209 -13.82 -12.93 -2.69
N ARG A 210 -13.18 -12.40 -3.75
CA ARG A 210 -13.54 -12.69 -5.15
C ARG A 210 -12.87 -13.95 -5.70
N VAL A 211 -11.65 -14.26 -5.27
CA VAL A 211 -10.82 -15.27 -5.96
C VAL A 211 -10.51 -16.49 -5.11
N ALA A 212 -10.44 -16.37 -3.78
CA ALA A 212 -10.00 -17.44 -2.90
C ALA A 212 -11.15 -18.34 -2.40
N ASP A 213 -10.82 -19.61 -2.16
CA ASP A 213 -11.71 -20.57 -1.50
C ASP A 213 -11.43 -20.64 0.00
N ARG A 214 -10.16 -20.64 0.39
CA ARG A 214 -9.69 -20.65 1.78
C ARG A 214 -8.63 -19.58 2.00
N ALA A 215 -8.48 -19.12 3.23
CA ALA A 215 -7.46 -18.17 3.63
C ALA A 215 -6.76 -18.64 4.90
N THR A 216 -5.42 -18.61 4.88
CA THR A 216 -4.57 -18.84 6.06
C THR A 216 -3.90 -17.53 6.46
N VAL A 217 -3.95 -17.22 7.75
CA VAL A 217 -3.32 -16.02 8.31
C VAL A 217 -2.04 -16.38 9.02
N LEU A 218 -0.93 -15.78 8.57
CA LEU A 218 0.37 -15.83 9.25
C LEU A 218 0.55 -14.58 10.12
N ARG A 219 1.08 -14.79 11.33
CA ARG A 219 1.52 -13.73 12.25
C ARG A 219 2.76 -14.19 13.01
N ASN A 220 3.80 -13.34 13.04
CA ASN A 220 5.08 -13.64 13.71
C ASN A 220 5.70 -15.00 13.29
N GLY A 221 5.57 -15.35 12.02
CA GLY A 221 6.10 -16.58 11.45
C GLY A 221 5.24 -17.83 11.64
N GLY A 222 4.17 -17.79 12.44
CA GLY A 222 3.26 -18.90 12.70
C GLY A 222 1.90 -18.73 12.05
N VAL A 223 1.21 -19.84 11.77
CA VAL A 223 -0.20 -19.84 11.37
C VAL A 223 -1.06 -19.59 12.60
N VAL A 224 -1.94 -18.58 12.54
CA VAL A 224 -2.80 -18.17 13.66
C VAL A 224 -4.28 -18.42 13.42
N ALA A 225 -4.71 -18.47 12.15
CA ALA A 225 -6.10 -18.74 11.79
C ALA A 225 -6.21 -19.28 10.36
N GLU A 226 -7.26 -20.05 10.12
CA GLU A 226 -7.74 -20.45 8.80
C GLU A 226 -9.21 -20.10 8.67
N PHE A 227 -9.62 -19.63 7.49
CA PHE A 227 -10.98 -19.21 7.18
C PHE A 227 -11.44 -19.81 5.84
N ASP A 228 -12.74 -20.02 5.72
CA ASP A 228 -13.40 -20.05 4.42
C ASP A 228 -13.40 -18.61 3.88
N ALA A 229 -12.72 -18.36 2.75
CA ALA A 229 -12.54 -17.02 2.23
C ALA A 229 -13.85 -16.34 1.82
N ARG A 230 -14.88 -17.11 1.48
CA ARG A 230 -16.19 -16.57 1.07
C ARG A 230 -17.03 -16.07 2.23
N SER A 231 -16.83 -16.63 3.42
CA SER A 231 -17.55 -16.23 4.64
C SER A 231 -16.73 -15.29 5.55
N MET A 232 -15.44 -15.14 5.27
CA MET A 232 -14.53 -14.31 6.04
C MET A 232 -14.83 -12.82 5.84
N THR A 233 -15.04 -12.10 6.94
CA THR A 233 -15.14 -10.64 6.91
C THR A 233 -13.75 -9.98 6.94
N ALA A 234 -13.64 -8.78 6.37
CA ALA A 234 -12.40 -7.99 6.44
C ALA A 234 -11.96 -7.74 7.89
N ALA A 235 -12.92 -7.55 8.82
CA ALA A 235 -12.65 -7.36 10.23
C ALA A 235 -12.01 -8.61 10.86
N GLN A 236 -12.55 -9.81 10.61
CA GLN A 236 -12.00 -11.08 11.12
C GLN A 236 -10.58 -11.34 10.60
N ALA A 237 -10.34 -11.11 9.31
CA ALA A 237 -9.01 -11.25 8.72
C ALA A 237 -8.01 -10.28 9.35
N SER A 238 -8.37 -9.01 9.48
CA SER A 238 -7.52 -7.98 10.07
C SER A 238 -7.25 -8.25 11.56
N GLU A 239 -8.25 -8.69 12.33
CA GLU A 239 -8.08 -9.08 13.72
C GLU A 239 -7.10 -10.25 13.87
N ALA A 240 -7.21 -11.28 13.04
CA ALA A 240 -6.28 -12.40 13.04
C ALA A 240 -4.86 -11.98 12.66
N MET A 241 -4.71 -11.09 11.66
CA MET A 241 -3.41 -10.58 11.20
C MET A 241 -2.70 -9.79 12.28
N VAL A 242 -3.42 -8.90 12.99
CA VAL A 242 -2.86 -7.97 13.98
C VAL A 242 -2.91 -8.52 15.40
N GLY A 243 -3.90 -9.36 15.71
CA GLY A 243 -4.12 -9.92 17.05
C GLY A 243 -4.91 -9.03 17.99
N ARG A 244 -5.54 -7.99 17.48
CA ARG A 244 -6.44 -7.08 18.20
C ARG A 244 -7.66 -6.75 17.35
N PRO A 245 -8.85 -6.52 17.93
CA PRO A 245 -10.01 -6.06 17.19
C PRO A 245 -9.74 -4.75 16.44
N VAL A 246 -10.12 -4.70 15.16
CA VAL A 246 -9.84 -3.55 14.27
C VAL A 246 -10.46 -2.25 14.80
N HIS A 247 -11.65 -2.30 15.40
CA HIS A 247 -12.30 -1.12 15.98
C HIS A 247 -11.53 -0.52 17.17
N LEU A 248 -10.70 -1.31 17.87
CA LEU A 248 -9.80 -0.83 18.91
C LEU A 248 -8.49 -0.26 18.33
N MET A 249 -8.21 -0.45 17.06
CA MET A 249 -7.02 0.11 16.40
C MET A 249 -7.22 1.56 16.00
N PHE A 250 -8.46 1.94 15.68
CA PHE A 250 -8.82 3.28 15.23
C PHE A 250 -9.33 4.16 16.38
N ARG A 251 -9.86 3.57 17.47
CA ARG A 251 -10.17 4.30 18.70
C ARG A 251 -8.99 4.16 19.65
N ALA A 252 -8.45 5.28 20.09
CA ALA A 252 -7.43 5.30 21.14
C ALA A 252 -7.85 4.39 22.30
N THR A 253 -6.97 3.45 22.65
CA THR A 253 -7.12 2.52 23.76
C THR A 253 -7.50 3.24 25.05
N ASP A 254 -8.41 2.63 25.78
CA ASP A 254 -8.82 2.88 27.15
C ASP A 254 -7.92 3.87 27.93
N GLY A 255 -8.38 5.08 28.10
CA GLY A 255 -7.82 6.05 29.04
C GLY A 255 -7.41 7.42 28.49
N ALA A 256 -7.43 7.65 27.16
CA ALA A 256 -7.13 8.98 26.59
C ALA A 256 -8.11 9.39 25.45
N GLY A 257 -9.27 8.80 25.40
CA GLY A 257 -10.19 8.97 24.27
C GLY A 257 -11.65 9.16 24.64
N GLU A 258 -11.97 10.02 25.58
CA GLU A 258 -13.06 10.93 25.28
C GLU A 258 -12.56 11.71 24.06
N ALA A 259 -13.20 11.51 22.90
CA ALA A 259 -13.01 12.39 21.74
C ALA A 259 -12.94 13.79 22.33
N VAL A 260 -11.78 14.47 22.21
CA VAL A 260 -11.70 15.87 22.58
C VAL A 260 -12.83 16.46 21.76
N ALA A 261 -13.96 16.69 22.44
CA ALA A 261 -15.11 17.29 21.80
C ALA A 261 -14.55 18.60 21.28
N VAL A 262 -14.36 18.66 19.95
CA VAL A 262 -13.99 19.91 19.30
C VAL A 262 -15.12 20.83 19.74
N THR A 263 -14.85 21.62 20.76
CA THR A 263 -15.83 22.54 21.32
C THR A 263 -16.29 23.38 20.13
N SER A 264 -17.59 23.27 19.83
CA SER A 264 -18.24 24.11 18.82
C SER A 264 -17.93 25.55 19.23
N GLY A 265 -16.87 26.14 18.62
CA GLY A 265 -16.35 27.44 19.01
C GLY A 265 -14.82 27.55 19.03
N ALA A 266 -14.05 26.48 18.80
CA ALA A 266 -12.61 26.58 18.61
C ALA A 266 -12.32 27.45 17.36
N ALA A 267 -11.36 28.37 17.48
CA ALA A 267 -10.98 29.24 16.37
C ALA A 267 -10.46 28.40 15.20
N ASP A 268 -10.92 28.72 13.99
CA ASP A 268 -10.46 28.05 12.77
C ASP A 268 -8.94 28.23 12.63
N LEU A 269 -8.19 27.14 12.66
CA LEU A 269 -6.76 27.14 12.35
C LEU A 269 -6.55 27.38 10.86
N LEU A 270 -7.20 26.57 10.02
CA LEU A 270 -7.25 26.74 8.57
C LEU A 270 -8.68 27.04 8.14
N ARG A 271 -8.85 28.06 7.31
CA ARG A 271 -10.12 28.38 6.66
C ARG A 271 -9.88 28.61 5.19
N VAL A 272 -10.56 27.86 4.36
CA VAL A 272 -10.53 27.93 2.90
C VAL A 272 -11.91 28.35 2.43
N GLU A 273 -11.99 29.43 1.69
CA GLU A 273 -13.26 30.04 1.20
C GLU A 273 -13.23 30.14 -0.31
N GLY A 274 -13.97 29.28 -0.99
CA GLY A 274 -14.16 29.32 -2.44
C GLY A 274 -12.86 29.23 -3.25
N LEU A 275 -11.85 28.50 -2.76
CA LEU A 275 -10.57 28.38 -3.41
C LEU A 275 -10.72 27.78 -4.80
N ALA A 276 -10.35 28.54 -5.82
CA ALA A 276 -10.31 28.11 -7.21
C ALA A 276 -9.01 28.57 -7.89
N VAL A 277 -8.41 27.68 -8.67
CA VAL A 277 -7.20 27.98 -9.46
C VAL A 277 -7.63 28.32 -10.89
N ARG A 278 -7.32 29.52 -11.35
CA ARG A 278 -7.76 30.01 -12.68
C ARG A 278 -7.17 29.28 -13.87
N ARG A 279 -5.99 28.65 -13.71
CA ARG A 279 -5.33 27.86 -14.76
C ARG A 279 -5.01 26.48 -14.22
N SER A 280 -5.90 25.55 -14.49
CA SER A 280 -5.67 24.14 -14.17
C SER A 280 -4.59 23.53 -15.05
N ARG A 281 -3.87 22.58 -14.47
CA ARG A 281 -2.88 21.76 -15.18
C ARG A 281 -3.62 20.72 -16.06
N PRO A 282 -3.17 20.51 -17.33
CA PRO A 282 -3.79 19.47 -18.17
C PRO A 282 -3.80 18.10 -17.49
N GLY A 283 -4.94 17.42 -17.51
CA GLY A 283 -5.11 16.09 -16.92
C GLY A 283 -5.18 16.05 -15.40
N ARG A 284 -5.20 17.20 -14.70
CA ARG A 284 -5.36 17.29 -13.24
C ARG A 284 -6.62 18.07 -12.87
N ARG A 285 -7.13 17.80 -11.65
CA ARG A 285 -8.33 18.46 -11.09
C ARG A 285 -7.91 19.44 -10.00
N ASP A 286 -7.31 20.56 -10.40
CA ASP A 286 -6.97 21.64 -9.46
C ASP A 286 -8.25 22.22 -8.81
N PRO A 287 -8.16 22.84 -7.61
CA PRO A 287 -9.29 23.43 -6.90
C PRO A 287 -10.16 24.32 -7.79
N ALA A 288 -11.49 24.14 -7.73
CA ALA A 288 -12.48 24.81 -8.56
C ALA A 288 -13.67 25.38 -7.74
N GLY A 289 -13.45 25.65 -6.45
CA GLY A 289 -14.45 26.14 -5.52
C GLY A 289 -14.47 25.33 -4.21
N ILE A 290 -13.31 25.13 -3.61
CA ILE A 290 -13.17 24.46 -2.31
C ILE A 290 -13.48 25.41 -1.18
N THR A 291 -14.36 24.98 -0.28
CA THR A 291 -14.63 25.63 1.00
C THR A 291 -14.55 24.57 2.10
N LEU A 292 -13.66 24.77 3.06
CA LEU A 292 -13.49 23.91 4.22
C LEU A 292 -12.81 24.67 5.35
N ARG A 293 -12.86 24.09 6.55
CA ARG A 293 -12.14 24.59 7.73
C ARG A 293 -11.44 23.44 8.42
N VAL A 294 -10.41 23.74 9.21
CA VAL A 294 -9.75 22.81 10.14
C VAL A 294 -9.51 23.58 11.44
N GLY A 295 -9.99 23.04 12.54
CA GLY A 295 -9.75 23.61 13.89
C GLY A 295 -8.39 23.24 14.45
N GLU A 296 -7.95 23.89 15.54
CA GLU A 296 -6.79 23.45 16.30
C GLU A 296 -7.09 22.09 16.95
N GLY A 297 -6.17 21.13 16.80
CA GLY A 297 -6.34 19.78 17.31
C GLY A 297 -7.35 18.92 16.53
N GLU A 298 -7.86 19.41 15.41
CA GLU A 298 -8.83 18.70 14.60
C GLU A 298 -8.17 17.90 13.48
N ILE A 299 -8.66 16.67 13.24
CA ILE A 299 -8.32 15.86 12.08
C ILE A 299 -9.52 15.88 11.14
N VAL A 300 -9.38 16.50 9.97
CA VAL A 300 -10.40 16.58 8.93
C VAL A 300 -10.02 15.68 7.77
N GLY A 301 -10.93 14.79 7.38
CA GLY A 301 -10.77 13.89 6.24
C GLY A 301 -11.20 14.53 4.92
N LEU A 302 -10.53 14.18 3.82
CA LEU A 302 -10.93 14.46 2.47
C LEU A 302 -11.30 13.15 1.78
N ALA A 303 -12.58 12.93 1.49
CA ALA A 303 -13.07 11.79 0.72
C ALA A 303 -13.38 12.19 -0.72
N GLY A 304 -13.27 11.23 -1.63
CA GLY A 304 -13.61 11.40 -3.04
C GLY A 304 -12.98 10.32 -3.91
N LEU A 305 -13.49 10.13 -5.11
CA LEU A 305 -12.95 9.18 -6.06
C LEU A 305 -11.53 9.56 -6.52
N LEU A 306 -10.79 8.61 -7.09
CA LEU A 306 -9.50 8.89 -7.70
C LEU A 306 -9.65 9.99 -8.76
N GLY A 307 -8.78 11.01 -8.69
CA GLY A 307 -8.86 12.18 -9.58
C GLY A 307 -9.93 13.21 -9.20
N SER A 308 -10.50 13.17 -8.00
CA SER A 308 -11.49 14.17 -7.52
C SER A 308 -10.87 15.54 -7.21
N GLY A 309 -9.55 15.66 -7.08
CA GLY A 309 -8.84 16.91 -6.78
C GLY A 309 -8.30 17.02 -5.34
N ARG A 310 -8.30 15.94 -4.55
CA ARG A 310 -7.80 15.93 -3.17
C ARG A 310 -6.31 16.25 -3.10
N THR A 311 -5.48 15.51 -3.83
CA THR A 311 -4.02 15.73 -3.95
C THR A 311 -3.72 17.15 -4.41
N GLU A 312 -4.42 17.62 -5.45
CA GLU A 312 -4.24 18.95 -6.02
C GLU A 312 -4.57 20.06 -5.03
N LEU A 313 -5.56 19.85 -4.17
CA LEU A 313 -5.88 20.76 -3.08
C LEU A 313 -4.72 20.83 -2.07
N LEU A 314 -4.24 19.69 -1.58
CA LEU A 314 -3.13 19.63 -0.62
C LEU A 314 -1.86 20.24 -1.21
N GLU A 315 -1.51 19.90 -2.45
CA GLU A 315 -0.38 20.50 -3.19
C GLU A 315 -0.53 22.03 -3.32
N THR A 316 -1.75 22.52 -3.57
CA THR A 316 -2.03 23.95 -3.70
C THR A 316 -1.82 24.67 -2.37
N LEU A 317 -2.33 24.12 -1.27
CA LEU A 317 -2.15 24.65 0.07
C LEU A 317 -0.68 24.64 0.52
N TYR A 318 0.11 23.67 0.04
CA TYR A 318 1.56 23.59 0.30
C TYR A 318 2.42 24.44 -0.65
N GLY A 319 1.82 25.01 -1.71
CA GLY A 319 2.51 25.87 -2.66
C GLY A 319 3.27 25.14 -3.77
N VAL A 320 3.03 23.84 -3.99
CA VAL A 320 3.57 23.04 -5.11
C VAL A 320 2.52 22.75 -6.18
N GLY A 321 1.29 23.19 -5.99
CA GLY A 321 0.19 23.07 -6.92
C GLY A 321 0.34 23.90 -8.19
N ALA A 322 -0.78 24.15 -8.87
CA ALA A 322 -0.78 24.94 -10.09
C ALA A 322 -0.30 26.39 -9.85
N ARG A 323 0.61 26.82 -10.71
CA ARG A 323 1.11 28.20 -10.70
C ARG A 323 0.13 29.10 -11.43
N GLY A 324 -0.65 29.89 -10.69
CA GLY A 324 -1.63 30.81 -11.27
C GLY A 324 -2.31 31.67 -10.21
N PRO A 325 -3.09 32.67 -10.60
CA PRO A 325 -3.92 33.41 -9.66
C PRO A 325 -4.98 32.47 -9.06
N TRP A 326 -5.24 32.65 -7.77
CA TRP A 326 -6.35 32.00 -7.07
C TRP A 326 -7.53 32.96 -6.97
N ASP A 327 -8.73 32.42 -7.05
CA ASP A 327 -9.94 33.05 -6.55
C ASP A 327 -10.22 32.44 -5.16
N GLY A 328 -10.97 33.16 -4.34
CA GLY A 328 -11.23 32.78 -2.96
C GLY A 328 -10.14 33.18 -2.00
N ARG A 329 -10.21 32.68 -0.76
CA ARG A 329 -9.30 33.03 0.33
C ARG A 329 -8.84 31.80 1.08
N VAL A 330 -7.57 31.83 1.53
CA VAL A 330 -7.00 30.84 2.46
C VAL A 330 -6.45 31.60 3.66
N LEU A 331 -6.97 31.28 4.84
CA LEU A 331 -6.57 31.90 6.11
C LEU A 331 -5.93 30.83 7.00
N LEU A 332 -4.81 31.13 7.62
CA LEU A 332 -4.17 30.29 8.62
C LEU A 332 -4.03 31.11 9.91
N GLY A 333 -4.69 30.67 10.98
CA GLY A 333 -4.79 31.44 12.23
C GLY A 333 -5.35 32.84 12.02
N GLY A 334 -6.38 32.98 11.17
CA GLY A 334 -7.04 34.23 10.81
C GLY A 334 -6.25 35.14 9.82
N ARG A 335 -5.02 34.75 9.43
CA ARG A 335 -4.18 35.55 8.53
C ARG A 335 -4.23 34.99 7.10
N PRO A 336 -4.40 35.82 6.07
CA PRO A 336 -4.38 35.34 4.69
C PRO A 336 -3.00 34.80 4.32
N VAL A 337 -2.99 33.59 3.75
CA VAL A 337 -1.76 32.90 3.35
C VAL A 337 -1.86 32.43 1.89
N ARG A 338 -0.72 32.45 1.21
CA ARG A 338 -0.55 31.90 -0.13
C ARG A 338 0.88 31.45 -0.33
N PRO A 339 1.24 30.24 0.12
CA PRO A 339 2.60 29.73 -0.05
C PRO A 339 2.98 29.65 -1.54
N ARG A 340 4.17 30.07 -1.87
CA ARG A 340 4.73 30.01 -3.24
C ARG A 340 5.67 28.83 -3.44
N GLY A 341 5.81 28.00 -2.40
CA GLY A 341 6.65 26.80 -2.40
C GLY A 341 6.82 26.21 -1.01
N PRO A 342 7.46 25.02 -0.92
CA PRO A 342 7.61 24.27 0.32
C PRO A 342 8.27 25.05 1.45
N ARG A 343 9.33 25.81 1.15
CA ARG A 343 10.05 26.59 2.16
C ARG A 343 9.13 27.60 2.85
N GLN A 344 8.37 28.36 2.06
CA GLN A 344 7.44 29.34 2.60
C GLN A 344 6.28 28.66 3.37
N ALA A 345 5.80 27.49 2.90
CA ALA A 345 4.80 26.73 3.62
C ALA A 345 5.31 26.29 5.01
N LEU A 346 6.55 25.77 5.09
CA LEU A 346 7.17 25.40 6.35
C LEU A 346 7.36 26.62 7.30
N GLU A 347 7.77 27.77 6.75
CA GLU A 347 7.88 29.02 7.54
C GLU A 347 6.53 29.49 8.09
N LEU A 348 5.43 29.20 7.40
CA LEU A 348 4.06 29.46 7.86
C LEU A 348 3.54 28.38 8.83
N GLY A 349 4.29 27.32 9.06
CA GLY A 349 3.89 26.21 9.91
C GLY A 349 2.98 25.19 9.21
N ILE A 350 3.07 25.07 7.89
CA ILE A 350 2.36 24.05 7.09
C ILE A 350 3.38 22.99 6.67
N ALA A 351 3.14 21.73 7.03
CA ALA A 351 3.93 20.59 6.58
C ALA A 351 3.09 19.67 5.67
N PHE A 352 3.75 18.91 4.80
CA PHE A 352 3.09 18.04 3.82
C PHE A 352 3.75 16.68 3.70
N VAL A 353 2.96 15.63 3.77
CA VAL A 353 3.33 14.24 3.49
C VAL A 353 2.69 13.85 2.16
N PRO A 354 3.48 13.63 1.10
CA PRO A 354 2.96 13.30 -0.23
C PRO A 354 2.51 11.83 -0.34
N GLU A 355 1.64 11.54 -1.31
CA GLU A 355 1.16 10.19 -1.63
C GLU A 355 2.31 9.22 -1.94
N ASP A 356 3.23 9.63 -2.83
CA ASP A 356 4.40 8.81 -3.18
C ASP A 356 5.62 9.21 -2.35
N ARG A 357 5.84 8.44 -1.27
CA ARG A 357 7.00 8.63 -0.39
C ARG A 357 8.33 8.36 -1.07
N ARG A 358 8.37 7.48 -2.09
CA ARG A 358 9.61 7.07 -2.77
C ARG A 358 10.10 8.14 -3.75
N ILE A 359 9.17 8.81 -4.44
CA ILE A 359 9.49 9.84 -5.44
C ILE A 359 9.60 11.21 -4.80
N ALA A 360 8.62 11.58 -3.96
CA ALA A 360 8.50 12.93 -3.43
C ALA A 360 8.80 13.04 -1.93
N GLY A 361 8.78 11.92 -1.21
CA GLY A 361 8.91 11.89 0.24
C GLY A 361 10.34 11.64 0.74
N LEU A 362 11.14 10.78 0.12
CA LEU A 362 12.44 10.31 0.62
C LEU A 362 13.54 10.38 -0.43
N ALA A 363 14.75 10.63 0.02
CA ALA A 363 15.97 10.39 -0.76
C ALA A 363 16.48 8.98 -0.43
N LEU A 364 16.05 7.98 -1.23
CA LEU A 364 16.16 6.55 -0.90
C LEU A 364 17.60 6.07 -0.67
N GLU A 365 18.56 6.61 -1.41
CA GLU A 365 20.00 6.28 -1.30
C GLU A 365 20.66 6.95 -0.09
N HIS A 366 20.00 7.95 0.52
CA HIS A 366 20.54 8.65 1.69
C HIS A 366 20.15 7.93 2.97
N SER A 367 20.96 8.16 4.02
CA SER A 367 20.74 7.56 5.34
C SER A 367 19.41 7.98 5.98
N VAL A 368 18.90 7.15 6.90
CA VAL A 368 17.76 7.49 7.75
C VAL A 368 18.03 8.80 8.50
N LEU A 369 19.26 8.98 9.02
CA LEU A 369 19.71 10.21 9.66
C LEU A 369 19.44 11.44 8.79
N ALA A 370 20.00 11.48 7.57
CA ALA A 370 19.87 12.60 6.66
C ALA A 370 18.41 12.88 6.27
N ASN A 371 17.64 11.82 5.98
CA ASN A 371 16.22 11.97 5.66
C ASN A 371 15.40 12.52 6.84
N THR A 372 15.70 12.12 8.06
CA THR A 372 14.96 12.55 9.26
C THR A 372 15.13 14.04 9.53
N VAL A 373 16.37 14.57 9.41
CA VAL A 373 16.64 15.97 9.77
C VAL A 373 16.54 16.94 8.61
N LEU A 374 16.31 16.48 7.39
CA LEU A 374 16.34 17.26 6.15
C LEU A 374 15.55 18.57 6.24
N SER A 375 14.34 18.53 6.80
CA SER A 375 13.45 19.71 6.86
C SER A 375 13.84 20.72 7.96
N ILE A 376 14.79 20.38 8.83
CA ILE A 376 15.21 21.22 9.97
C ILE A 376 16.72 21.52 9.97
N VAL A 377 17.41 21.23 8.86
CA VAL A 377 18.87 21.45 8.74
C VAL A 377 19.25 22.86 9.14
N ASP A 378 18.50 23.87 8.69
CA ASP A 378 18.75 25.28 9.02
C ASP A 378 18.62 25.56 10.54
N ARG A 379 17.75 24.82 11.27
CA ARG A 379 17.58 24.99 12.73
C ARG A 379 18.69 24.33 13.54
N ILE A 380 19.26 23.23 13.04
CA ILE A 380 20.35 22.51 13.72
C ILE A 380 21.75 23.01 13.32
N ALA A 381 21.83 23.75 12.24
CA ALA A 381 23.07 24.41 11.81
C ALA A 381 23.43 25.62 12.71
N ARG A 382 24.72 25.83 12.90
CA ARG A 382 25.27 27.02 13.55
C ARG A 382 26.34 27.61 12.64
N LEU A 383 26.22 28.88 12.28
CA LEU A 383 27.14 29.54 11.34
C LEU A 383 27.31 28.78 10.00
N GLY A 384 26.22 28.16 9.51
CA GLY A 384 26.23 27.36 8.30
C GLY A 384 26.80 25.94 8.43
N LEU A 385 27.23 25.53 9.62
CA LEU A 385 27.80 24.21 9.89
C LEU A 385 26.82 23.37 10.73
N VAL A 386 26.57 22.14 10.28
CA VAL A 386 25.73 21.16 10.99
C VAL A 386 26.60 20.36 11.95
N SER A 387 26.26 20.37 13.24
CA SER A 387 26.94 19.54 14.24
C SER A 387 26.46 18.09 14.15
N SER A 388 27.35 17.17 13.81
CA SER A 388 27.06 15.72 13.77
C SER A 388 26.51 15.15 15.08
N LYS A 389 26.82 15.76 16.22
CA LYS A 389 26.28 15.36 17.53
C LYS A 389 24.80 15.75 17.65
N ARG A 390 24.45 16.99 17.24
CA ARG A 390 23.04 17.47 17.27
C ARG A 390 22.20 16.70 16.26
N GLU A 391 22.71 16.57 15.03
CA GLU A 391 22.06 15.83 13.96
C GLU A 391 21.69 14.41 14.42
N ARG A 392 22.67 13.64 14.92
CA ARG A 392 22.44 12.28 15.44
C ARG A 392 21.48 12.25 16.64
N GLY A 393 21.62 13.21 17.57
CA GLY A 393 20.73 13.30 18.73
C GLY A 393 19.29 13.52 18.30
N THR A 394 19.03 14.50 17.45
CA THR A 394 17.69 14.81 16.92
C THR A 394 17.08 13.65 16.14
N ALA A 395 17.85 13.04 15.23
CA ALA A 395 17.36 11.92 14.45
C ALA A 395 17.04 10.69 15.33
N ARG A 396 17.88 10.40 16.33
CA ARG A 396 17.66 9.31 17.28
C ARG A 396 16.37 9.52 18.06
N THR A 397 16.20 10.67 18.69
CA THR A 397 14.98 10.99 19.45
C THR A 397 13.73 10.90 18.57
N ALA A 398 13.78 11.40 17.34
CA ALA A 398 12.64 11.33 16.42
C ALA A 398 12.30 9.88 16.02
N THR A 399 13.31 9.08 15.67
CA THR A 399 13.10 7.69 15.25
C THR A 399 12.64 6.80 16.40
N GLU A 400 13.14 7.02 17.62
CA GLU A 400 12.69 6.32 18.83
C GLU A 400 11.25 6.67 19.19
N ARG A 401 10.88 7.96 19.19
CA ARG A 401 9.50 8.43 19.46
C ARG A 401 8.48 7.80 18.49
N LEU A 402 8.87 7.63 17.24
CA LEU A 402 8.00 7.08 16.20
C LEU A 402 8.07 5.53 16.12
N GLY A 403 8.88 4.89 16.94
CA GLY A 403 9.06 3.44 16.91
C GLY A 403 9.57 2.95 15.54
N VAL A 404 10.50 3.70 14.91
CA VAL A 404 11.09 3.28 13.63
C VAL A 404 12.04 2.12 13.87
N LYS A 405 11.74 0.96 13.27
CA LYS A 405 12.62 -0.23 13.32
C LYS A 405 13.72 -0.09 12.28
N LEU A 406 14.96 0.12 12.74
CA LEU A 406 16.14 0.32 11.89
C LEU A 406 17.37 -0.39 12.49
N ALA A 407 18.27 -0.85 11.64
CA ALA A 407 19.55 -1.45 12.06
C ALA A 407 20.54 -0.36 12.50
N SER A 408 20.55 0.79 11.82
CA SER A 408 21.42 1.93 12.08
C SER A 408 20.84 3.20 11.48
N LEU A 409 21.03 4.35 12.12
CA LEU A 409 20.72 5.66 11.55
C LEU A 409 21.50 5.97 10.25
N HIS A 410 22.62 5.30 10.03
CA HIS A 410 23.44 5.45 8.82
C HIS A 410 23.02 4.53 7.68
N ALA A 411 22.09 3.58 7.91
CA ALA A 411 21.56 2.73 6.84
C ALA A 411 20.77 3.57 5.83
N PRO A 412 20.81 3.24 4.52
CA PRO A 412 19.96 3.86 3.52
C PRO A 412 18.48 3.71 3.90
N VAL A 413 17.69 4.78 3.77
CA VAL A 413 16.26 4.73 4.10
C VAL A 413 15.49 3.79 3.17
N GLY A 414 16.00 3.58 1.95
CA GLY A 414 15.46 2.61 0.99
C GLY A 414 15.45 1.17 1.49
N ALA A 415 16.33 0.81 2.44
CA ALA A 415 16.40 -0.52 3.04
C ALA A 415 15.33 -0.78 4.13
N LEU A 416 14.59 0.24 4.56
CA LEU A 416 13.52 0.11 5.54
C LEU A 416 12.25 -0.45 4.89
N SER A 417 11.41 -1.14 5.69
CA SER A 417 10.05 -1.49 5.28
C SER A 417 9.20 -0.25 5.00
N GLY A 418 8.15 -0.39 4.18
CA GLY A 418 7.26 0.72 3.81
C GLY A 418 6.69 1.49 5.01
N GLY A 419 6.25 0.79 6.05
CA GLY A 419 5.77 1.43 7.28
C GLY A 419 6.84 2.24 8.01
N ASN A 420 8.09 1.73 8.08
CA ASN A 420 9.20 2.47 8.69
C ASN A 420 9.65 3.67 7.84
N GLN A 421 9.63 3.54 6.50
CA GLN A 421 9.84 4.66 5.59
C GLN A 421 8.81 5.77 5.82
N GLN A 422 7.53 5.40 5.94
CA GLN A 422 6.44 6.35 6.19
C GLN A 422 6.59 7.08 7.53
N LYS A 423 6.99 6.35 8.57
CA LYS A 423 7.30 6.96 9.88
C LYS A 423 8.46 7.96 9.80
N VAL A 424 9.49 7.70 8.98
CA VAL A 424 10.59 8.67 8.76
C VAL A 424 10.06 9.93 8.07
N VAL A 425 9.20 9.80 7.04
CA VAL A 425 8.57 10.96 6.37
C VAL A 425 7.71 11.76 7.35
N LEU A 426 6.87 11.07 8.13
CA LEU A 426 6.03 11.71 9.14
C LEU A 426 6.87 12.43 10.20
N GLY A 427 7.90 11.73 10.73
CA GLY A 427 8.80 12.29 11.75
C GLY A 427 9.55 13.51 11.28
N ARG A 428 10.05 13.49 10.05
CA ARG A 428 10.69 14.66 9.43
C ARG A 428 9.76 15.87 9.40
N ASN A 429 8.49 15.66 9.08
CA ASN A 429 7.51 16.73 9.03
C ASN A 429 7.12 17.21 10.45
N LEU A 430 6.94 16.31 11.40
CA LEU A 430 6.65 16.66 12.80
C LEU A 430 7.81 17.42 13.47
N LEU A 431 9.07 17.14 13.12
CA LEU A 431 10.24 17.89 13.59
C LEU A 431 10.22 19.37 13.20
N THR A 432 9.45 19.75 12.20
CA THR A 432 9.27 21.17 11.84
C THR A 432 8.33 21.91 12.81
N GLU A 433 7.70 21.19 13.75
CA GLU A 433 6.69 21.72 14.69
C GLU A 433 5.56 22.45 13.96
N PRO A 434 4.89 21.79 13.00
CA PRO A 434 3.88 22.43 12.18
C PRO A 434 2.63 22.77 13.01
N ARG A 435 1.90 23.79 12.60
CA ARG A 435 0.55 24.08 13.08
C ARG A 435 -0.50 23.29 12.29
N LEU A 436 -0.25 23.08 10.98
CA LEU A 436 -1.10 22.35 10.06
C LEU A 436 -0.28 21.26 9.35
N LEU A 437 -0.76 20.02 9.40
CA LEU A 437 -0.19 18.89 8.70
C LEU A 437 -1.13 18.42 7.59
N LEU A 438 -0.64 18.47 6.36
CA LEU A 438 -1.33 17.97 5.18
C LEU A 438 -0.83 16.56 4.89
N LEU A 439 -1.74 15.59 4.75
CA LEU A 439 -1.43 14.18 4.54
C LEU A 439 -2.15 13.67 3.29
N ASP A 440 -1.40 13.17 2.31
CA ASP A 440 -1.96 12.58 1.10
C ASP A 440 -1.69 11.09 1.10
N GLU A 441 -2.75 10.27 1.24
CA GLU A 441 -2.70 8.81 1.31
C GLU A 441 -1.57 8.29 2.24
N PRO A 442 -1.48 8.74 3.52
CA PRO A 442 -0.29 8.53 4.35
C PRO A 442 -0.03 7.07 4.70
N THR A 443 -0.98 6.19 4.48
CA THR A 443 -0.91 4.76 4.83
C THR A 443 -0.89 3.85 3.62
N ARG A 444 -0.84 4.42 2.42
CA ARG A 444 -0.79 3.65 1.17
C ARG A 444 0.46 2.77 1.11
N GLY A 445 0.26 1.46 0.91
CA GLY A 445 1.34 0.47 0.88
C GLY A 445 2.06 0.31 2.22
N VAL A 446 1.34 0.53 3.30
CA VAL A 446 1.77 0.29 4.69
C VAL A 446 0.94 -0.86 5.24
N ASP A 447 1.57 -1.74 6.04
CA ASP A 447 0.87 -2.83 6.70
C ASP A 447 -0.07 -2.34 7.79
N VAL A 448 -1.05 -3.18 8.16
CA VAL A 448 -2.14 -2.80 9.09
C VAL A 448 -1.61 -2.38 10.47
N GLY A 449 -0.56 -3.05 10.98
CA GLY A 449 0.04 -2.69 12.27
C GLY A 449 0.73 -1.34 12.24
N ALA A 450 1.48 -1.04 11.16
CA ALA A 450 2.11 0.25 11.01
C ALA A 450 1.09 1.38 10.74
N LYS A 451 -0.06 1.09 10.08
CA LYS A 451 -1.18 2.04 9.95
C LYS A 451 -1.68 2.49 11.34
N ALA A 452 -1.96 1.54 12.23
CA ALA A 452 -2.42 1.85 13.59
C ALA A 452 -1.42 2.71 14.37
N GLU A 453 -0.12 2.43 14.24
CA GLU A 453 0.91 3.23 14.89
C GLU A 453 0.95 4.67 14.33
N ILE A 454 0.80 4.84 13.02
CA ILE A 454 0.73 6.16 12.37
C ILE A 454 -0.48 6.93 12.88
N TYR A 455 -1.66 6.31 12.97
CA TYR A 455 -2.87 6.99 13.43
C TYR A 455 -2.77 7.39 14.91
N ARG A 456 -2.20 6.53 15.75
CA ARG A 456 -1.93 6.89 17.15
C ARG A 456 -1.04 8.13 17.25
N LEU A 457 0.01 8.22 16.44
CA LEU A 457 0.89 9.39 16.38
C LEU A 457 0.16 10.66 15.92
N LEU A 458 -0.76 10.53 14.94
CA LEU A 458 -1.58 11.65 14.49
C LEU A 458 -2.54 12.13 15.58
N TRP A 459 -3.20 11.21 16.29
CA TRP A 459 -4.07 11.54 17.43
C TRP A 459 -3.29 12.22 18.57
N GLU A 460 -2.10 11.70 18.92
CA GLU A 460 -1.23 12.31 19.90
C GLU A 460 -0.81 13.73 19.49
N ALA A 461 -0.46 13.95 18.24
CA ALA A 461 -0.09 15.27 17.74
C ALA A 461 -1.32 16.22 17.71
N ALA A 462 -2.48 15.72 17.30
CA ALA A 462 -3.72 16.49 17.30
C ALA A 462 -4.12 16.91 18.72
N SER A 463 -4.01 16.01 19.70
CA SER A 463 -4.28 16.35 21.11
C SER A 463 -3.36 17.47 21.66
N GLN A 464 -2.21 17.70 21.02
CA GLN A 464 -1.29 18.80 21.30
C GLN A 464 -1.57 20.07 20.49
N GLY A 465 -2.72 20.12 19.76
CA GLY A 465 -3.16 21.31 19.02
C GLY A 465 -2.82 21.28 17.52
N LEU A 466 -2.16 20.22 16.99
CA LEU A 466 -1.88 20.11 15.56
C LEU A 466 -3.19 19.95 14.77
N GLY A 467 -3.49 20.86 13.84
CA GLY A 467 -4.54 20.66 12.84
C GLY A 467 -4.07 19.72 11.75
N VAL A 468 -4.93 18.78 11.34
CA VAL A 468 -4.58 17.78 10.31
C VAL A 468 -5.63 17.78 9.20
N LEU A 469 -5.20 17.81 7.94
CA LEU A 469 -6.02 17.60 6.77
C LEU A 469 -5.55 16.33 6.05
N LEU A 470 -6.35 15.27 6.10
CA LEU A 470 -6.02 13.92 5.67
C LEU A 470 -6.82 13.53 4.42
N ALA A 471 -6.16 13.32 3.28
CA ALA A 471 -6.78 12.66 2.13
C ALA A 471 -6.54 11.15 2.21
N SER A 472 -7.61 10.37 2.12
CA SER A 472 -7.54 8.91 2.00
C SER A 472 -8.60 8.39 1.02
N SER A 473 -8.23 7.33 0.30
CA SER A 473 -9.13 6.56 -0.55
C SER A 473 -9.85 5.43 0.21
N GLU A 474 -9.46 5.17 1.46
CA GLU A 474 -10.03 4.13 2.31
C GLU A 474 -11.08 4.75 3.27
N PRO A 475 -12.40 4.49 3.08
CA PRO A 475 -13.45 5.05 3.95
C PRO A 475 -13.28 4.66 5.42
N ALA A 476 -12.80 3.44 5.70
CA ALA A 476 -12.52 2.96 7.06
C ALA A 476 -11.51 3.86 7.79
N GLU A 477 -10.48 4.35 7.10
CA GLU A 477 -9.50 5.28 7.66
C GLU A 477 -10.15 6.62 8.00
N LEU A 478 -10.96 7.14 7.07
CA LEU A 478 -11.61 8.43 7.27
C LEU A 478 -12.59 8.40 8.45
N VAL A 479 -13.40 7.36 8.56
CA VAL A 479 -14.37 7.18 9.66
C VAL A 479 -13.64 6.91 10.99
N GLY A 480 -12.56 6.11 10.96
CA GLY A 480 -11.85 5.70 12.17
C GLY A 480 -10.89 6.74 12.74
N VAL A 481 -10.37 7.66 11.90
CA VAL A 481 -9.31 8.59 12.30
C VAL A 481 -9.77 10.04 12.37
N CYS A 482 -10.69 10.47 11.48
CA CYS A 482 -11.09 11.86 11.37
C CYS A 482 -12.27 12.21 12.29
N HIS A 483 -12.40 13.47 12.68
CA HIS A 483 -13.56 13.99 13.40
C HIS A 483 -14.73 14.23 12.44
N ARG A 484 -14.42 14.69 11.23
CA ARG A 484 -15.38 14.89 10.14
C ARG A 484 -14.69 14.71 8.79
N VAL A 485 -15.48 14.52 7.76
CA VAL A 485 -15.02 14.27 6.40
C VAL A 485 -15.66 15.27 5.44
N VAL A 486 -14.84 15.91 4.61
CA VAL A 486 -15.28 16.76 3.50
C VAL A 486 -15.20 15.97 2.20
N LEU A 487 -16.32 15.88 1.49
CA LEU A 487 -16.39 15.22 0.19
C LEU A 487 -15.91 16.16 -0.90
N VAL A 488 -14.93 15.69 -1.68
CA VAL A 488 -14.37 16.43 -2.82
C VAL A 488 -14.75 15.74 -4.12
N ARG A 489 -15.34 16.51 -5.05
CA ARG A 489 -15.71 16.07 -6.39
C ARG A 489 -15.38 17.15 -7.41
N ASP A 490 -14.64 16.77 -8.47
CA ASP A 490 -14.24 17.68 -9.55
C ASP A 490 -13.61 19.00 -9.06
N GLY A 491 -12.76 18.92 -8.03
CA GLY A 491 -12.09 20.07 -7.43
C GLY A 491 -12.99 20.98 -6.57
N ARG A 492 -14.18 20.53 -6.19
CA ARG A 492 -15.13 21.26 -5.34
C ARG A 492 -15.44 20.48 -4.06
N SER A 493 -15.62 21.18 -2.96
CA SER A 493 -16.23 20.60 -1.75
C SER A 493 -17.74 20.51 -1.95
N VAL A 494 -18.32 19.33 -1.77
CA VAL A 494 -19.74 19.09 -2.04
C VAL A 494 -20.56 18.83 -0.79
N HIS A 495 -19.99 18.12 0.19
CA HIS A 495 -20.66 17.79 1.46
C HIS A 495 -19.65 17.69 2.59
N GLU A 496 -20.11 17.82 3.80
CA GLU A 496 -19.38 17.57 5.04
C GLU A 496 -20.17 16.58 5.88
N LEU A 497 -19.47 15.53 6.37
CA LEU A 497 -20.05 14.44 7.15
C LEU A 497 -19.34 14.35 8.51
N ASN A 498 -20.11 14.19 9.59
CA ASN A 498 -19.57 13.92 10.91
C ASN A 498 -19.30 12.41 11.03
N THR A 499 -18.07 12.00 11.35
CA THR A 499 -17.69 10.59 11.40
C THR A 499 -18.34 9.83 12.55
N SER A 500 -18.85 10.50 13.57
CA SER A 500 -19.61 9.86 14.64
C SER A 500 -21.02 9.43 14.22
N GLU A 501 -21.54 9.95 13.09
CA GLU A 501 -22.92 9.78 12.62
C GLU A 501 -23.02 8.97 11.33
N VAL A 502 -21.88 8.65 10.69
CA VAL A 502 -21.86 7.99 9.39
C VAL A 502 -21.03 6.72 9.42
N SER A 503 -21.44 5.74 8.62
CA SER A 503 -20.72 4.49 8.36
C SER A 503 -19.75 4.62 7.17
N GLU A 504 -18.82 3.68 7.05
CA GLU A 504 -17.91 3.55 5.90
C GLU A 504 -18.67 3.47 4.56
N ALA A 505 -19.79 2.72 4.55
CA ALA A 505 -20.63 2.54 3.37
C ALA A 505 -21.28 3.86 2.92
N GLU A 506 -21.72 4.69 3.87
CA GLU A 506 -22.32 6.00 3.58
C GLU A 506 -21.27 6.98 3.06
N VAL A 507 -20.06 7.01 3.63
CA VAL A 507 -18.96 7.82 3.10
C VAL A 507 -18.62 7.41 1.67
N LEU A 508 -18.57 6.09 1.38
CA LEU A 508 -18.31 5.58 0.04
C LEU A 508 -19.42 5.94 -0.94
N ALA A 509 -20.68 5.73 -0.57
CA ALA A 509 -21.84 6.07 -1.39
C ALA A 509 -21.89 7.57 -1.73
N ALA A 510 -21.63 8.42 -0.74
CA ALA A 510 -21.56 9.86 -0.91
C ALA A 510 -20.39 10.28 -1.83
N ALA A 511 -19.22 9.63 -1.71
CA ALA A 511 -18.08 9.85 -2.61
C ALA A 511 -18.38 9.45 -4.06
N MET A 512 -19.19 8.39 -4.27
CA MET A 512 -19.66 7.95 -5.59
C MET A 512 -20.80 8.80 -6.15
N GLY A 513 -21.38 9.71 -5.34
CA GLY A 513 -22.55 10.52 -5.75
C GLY A 513 -23.87 9.75 -5.72
N GLN A 514 -23.89 8.59 -5.05
CA GLN A 514 -25.09 7.79 -4.82
C GLN A 514 -25.60 8.09 -3.42
N GLY A 515 -26.79 8.68 -3.31
CA GLY A 515 -27.46 8.97 -2.06
C GLY A 515 -27.62 10.46 -1.84
N ALA A 516 -28.86 10.94 -1.98
CA ALA A 516 -29.28 12.17 -1.36
C ALA A 516 -29.30 11.93 0.16
N VAL A 517 -28.27 12.36 0.88
CA VAL A 517 -28.41 12.62 2.30
C VAL A 517 -29.25 13.91 2.39
N GLU A 518 -30.57 13.74 2.46
CA GLU A 518 -31.48 14.85 2.77
C GLU A 518 -31.13 15.34 4.18
N GLY A 519 -30.65 16.55 4.25
CA GLY A 519 -30.60 17.31 5.49
C GLY A 519 -29.23 17.73 6.00
N LEU A 520 -28.42 18.45 5.20
CA LEU A 520 -27.41 19.37 5.78
C LEU A 520 -26.94 20.35 4.68
N THR A 521 -27.63 21.47 4.58
CA THR A 521 -27.18 22.64 3.81
C THR A 521 -25.92 23.22 4.46
N VAL A 522 -24.90 23.47 3.65
CA VAL A 522 -23.80 24.38 4.01
C VAL A 522 -24.43 25.72 4.39
N GLY A 523 -24.29 26.12 5.65
CA GLY A 523 -24.83 27.39 6.15
C GLY A 523 -24.23 28.56 5.38
N GLY A 524 -25.00 29.06 4.41
CA GLY A 524 -24.82 30.36 3.82
C GLY A 524 -25.43 31.38 4.79
N GLY A 525 -24.57 31.95 5.62
CA GLY A 525 -24.92 33.15 6.37
C GLY A 525 -24.94 34.35 5.43
N GLY A 526 -26.08 35.08 5.42
CA GLY A 526 -26.30 36.32 4.70
C GLY A 526 -25.40 37.48 5.18
#